data_bfc5ad3a0b31728d11c886d4bc0744f0
#
_entry.id   bfc5ad3a0b31728d11c886d4bc0744f0
#
_cell.length_a   1.000
_cell.length_b   1.000
_cell.length_c   1.000
_cell.angle_alpha   90.00
_cell.angle_beta   90.00
_cell.angle_gamma   90.00
#
_symmetry.space_group_name_H-M   'P 1'
#
loop_
_entity.id
_entity.type
_entity.pdbx_description
1 polymer ?
#
loop_
_entity_poly.entity_id
_entity_poly.type
_entity_poly.pdbx_seq_one_letter_code
_entity_poly.pdbx_strand_id
1 'polypeptide(L)'
;MSVNHVARIVPVIKVNNRNLNQDFYVKTLGMKSLLEEGAQLSLGDQTRTERLVLEESPSMRSRRVKGAKKLARLVIKVAKAAEIEALLARGIQVDNLYRGEKGYAFEATSPEGDCILLHAEEKLICLQPVQETPAFEVQDDFIGLSQFDVEKIE
;
A
#
# COMPACT_ATOMS: atom_id res chain seq x y z
N MET A 1 -19.39 -21.88 12.12
CA MET A 1 -18.98 -21.42 11.93
C MET A 1 -18.35 -20.83 11.35
N SER A 2 -18.38 -20.66 11.39
CA SER A 2 -18.08 -19.90 10.76
C SER A 2 -17.03 -19.81 9.91
N VAL A 3 -16.85 -19.86 9.29
CA VAL A 3 -16.16 -19.89 8.20
C VAL A 3 -15.69 -18.66 7.60
N ASN A 4 -16.18 -17.61 7.88
CA ASN A 4 -15.88 -16.36 7.30
C ASN A 4 -14.51 -15.91 7.53
N HIS A 5 -13.90 -16.39 8.48
CA HIS A 5 -12.54 -16.01 8.72
C HIS A 5 -11.60 -16.51 7.67
N VAL A 6 -12.00 -17.46 6.90
CA VAL A 6 -11.13 -17.91 5.84
C VAL A 6 -11.07 -16.98 4.68
N ALA A 7 -11.89 -16.00 4.66
CA ALA A 7 -11.90 -15.07 3.55
C ALA A 7 -10.66 -14.17 3.50
N ARG A 8 -9.90 -14.12 4.57
CA ARG A 8 -8.74 -13.23 4.59
C ARG A 8 -7.57 -13.85 3.85
N ILE A 9 -7.14 -13.18 2.79
CA ILE A 9 -6.04 -13.63 1.96
C ILE A 9 -4.89 -12.66 2.15
N VAL A 10 -3.68 -13.20 2.35
CA VAL A 10 -2.48 -12.39 2.45
C VAL A 10 -1.75 -12.51 1.11
N PRO A 11 -1.76 -11.46 0.31
CA PRO A 11 -1.09 -11.51 -0.99
C PRO A 11 0.42 -11.51 -0.84
N VAL A 12 1.08 -12.17 -1.78
CA VAL A 12 2.54 -12.20 -1.87
C VAL A 12 2.92 -11.47 -3.15
N ILE A 13 3.65 -10.39 -3.02
CA ILE A 13 4.09 -9.58 -4.15
C ILE A 13 5.56 -9.87 -4.41
N LYS A 14 5.86 -10.35 -5.59
CA LYS A 14 7.24 -10.64 -5.97
C LYS A 14 7.94 -9.37 -6.40
N VAL A 15 9.12 -9.14 -5.85
CA VAL A 15 9.89 -7.93 -6.10
C VAL A 15 11.33 -8.28 -6.48
N ASN A 16 11.95 -7.40 -7.23
CA ASN A 16 13.32 -7.55 -7.64
C ASN A 16 14.29 -7.14 -6.52
N ASN A 17 14.00 -6.03 -5.86
CA ASN A 17 14.81 -5.53 -4.76
C ASN A 17 13.93 -5.31 -3.54
N ARG A 18 14.06 -6.20 -2.57
CA ARG A 18 13.20 -6.14 -1.38
C ARG A 18 13.41 -4.88 -0.55
N ASN A 19 14.64 -4.44 -0.41
CA ASN A 19 14.93 -3.26 0.41
C ASN A 19 14.33 -1.98 -0.16
N LEU A 20 14.41 -1.79 -1.47
CA LEU A 20 13.80 -0.63 -2.10
C LEU A 20 12.28 -0.65 -1.95
N ASN A 21 11.69 -1.82 -2.12
CA ASN A 21 10.26 -1.97 -1.99
C ASN A 21 9.81 -1.83 -0.54
N GLN A 22 10.60 -2.33 0.41
CA GLN A 22 10.32 -2.17 1.83
C GLN A 22 10.22 -0.69 2.18
N ASP A 23 11.17 0.12 1.71
CA ASP A 23 11.16 1.55 1.98
C ASP A 23 9.89 2.19 1.43
N PHE A 24 9.47 1.80 0.25
CA PHE A 24 8.24 2.34 -0.34
C PHE A 24 7.02 1.99 0.50
N TYR A 25 6.84 0.71 0.81
CA TYR A 25 5.65 0.26 1.54
C TYR A 25 5.63 0.79 2.97
N VAL A 26 6.77 0.92 3.61
CA VAL A 26 6.84 1.42 4.99
C VAL A 26 6.77 2.94 5.05
N LYS A 27 7.57 3.64 4.26
CA LYS A 27 7.67 5.10 4.36
C LYS A 27 6.58 5.83 3.60
N THR A 28 6.26 5.36 2.40
CA THR A 28 5.24 6.03 1.60
C THR A 28 3.84 5.57 1.95
N LEU A 29 3.65 4.28 2.18
CA LEU A 29 2.33 3.74 2.44
C LEU A 29 2.02 3.55 3.93
N GLY A 30 2.99 3.75 4.80
CA GLY A 30 2.73 3.70 6.24
C GLY A 30 2.55 2.30 6.82
N MET A 31 3.04 1.27 6.14
CA MET A 31 2.96 -0.09 6.66
C MET A 31 4.05 -0.36 7.69
N LYS A 32 3.85 -1.41 8.47
CA LYS A 32 4.81 -1.83 9.49
C LYS A 32 5.51 -3.10 9.05
N SER A 33 6.84 -3.11 9.17
CA SER A 33 7.63 -4.30 8.90
C SER A 33 7.51 -5.22 10.11
N LEU A 34 7.04 -6.44 9.91
CA LEU A 34 6.78 -7.38 10.99
C LEU A 34 7.85 -8.44 11.15
N LEU A 35 8.12 -9.19 10.10
CA LEU A 35 9.03 -10.32 10.18
C LEU A 35 9.75 -10.52 8.86
N GLU A 36 11.05 -10.71 8.95
CA GLU A 36 11.88 -11.00 7.78
C GLU A 36 12.31 -12.46 7.87
N GLU A 37 12.01 -13.24 6.85
CA GLU A 37 12.30 -14.67 6.86
C GLU A 37 12.75 -15.10 5.48
N GLY A 38 14.06 -15.32 5.33
CA GLY A 38 14.63 -15.65 4.03
C GLY A 38 14.38 -14.54 3.02
N ALA A 39 13.80 -14.88 1.88
CA ALA A 39 13.50 -13.93 0.84
C ALA A 39 12.22 -13.15 1.09
N GLN A 40 11.48 -13.50 2.13
CA GLN A 40 10.19 -12.91 2.41
C GLN A 40 10.23 -11.87 3.52
N LEU A 41 9.44 -10.82 3.35
CA LEU A 41 9.25 -9.79 4.36
C LEU A 41 7.76 -9.64 4.60
N SER A 42 7.34 -9.86 5.83
CA SER A 42 5.95 -9.72 6.23
C SER A 42 5.67 -8.27 6.61
N LEU A 43 4.65 -7.69 6.02
CA LEU A 43 4.23 -6.32 6.29
C LEU A 43 2.82 -6.31 6.86
N GLY A 44 2.59 -5.39 7.75
CA GLY A 44 1.28 -5.25 8.37
C GLY A 44 1.04 -3.84 8.87
N ASP A 45 0.17 -3.75 9.86
CA ASP A 45 -0.21 -2.47 10.45
C ASP A 45 0.11 -2.47 11.94
N GLN A 46 -0.41 -1.50 12.67
CA GLN A 46 -0.10 -1.38 14.10
C GLN A 46 -0.75 -2.49 14.92
N THR A 47 -1.69 -3.25 14.35
CA THR A 47 -2.23 -4.43 15.04
C THR A 47 -1.24 -5.60 15.00
N ARG A 48 -0.17 -5.47 14.21
CA ARG A 48 0.84 -6.50 13.99
C ARG A 48 0.28 -7.74 13.30
N THR A 49 -0.78 -7.56 12.55
CA THR A 49 -1.36 -8.62 11.74
C THR A 49 -0.73 -8.55 10.35
N GLU A 50 -0.27 -9.68 9.84
CA GLU A 50 0.29 -9.75 8.49
C GLU A 50 -0.79 -9.44 7.47
N ARG A 51 -0.52 -8.47 6.60
CA ARG A 51 -1.47 -8.06 5.57
C ARG A 51 -0.92 -8.24 4.16
N LEU A 52 0.39 -8.28 4.02
CA LEU A 52 1.07 -8.32 2.73
C LEU A 52 2.45 -8.92 2.91
N VAL A 53 2.91 -9.68 1.94
CA VAL A 53 4.27 -10.23 1.96
C VAL A 53 5.00 -9.79 0.70
N LEU A 54 6.23 -9.30 0.87
CA LEU A 54 7.13 -9.03 -0.23
C LEU A 54 8.10 -10.20 -0.34
N GLU A 55 8.24 -10.75 -1.53
CA GLU A 55 9.17 -11.85 -1.75
C GLU A 55 10.18 -11.47 -2.82
N GLU A 56 11.44 -11.44 -2.46
CA GLU A 56 12.50 -11.14 -3.42
C GLU A 56 12.75 -12.35 -4.28
N SER A 57 12.70 -12.16 -5.59
CA SER A 57 12.82 -13.25 -6.54
C SER A 57 13.84 -12.91 -7.62
N PRO A 58 14.96 -13.60 -7.69
CA PRO A 58 15.96 -13.37 -8.75
C PRO A 58 15.40 -13.57 -10.14
N SER A 59 14.40 -14.44 -10.29
CA SER A 59 13.79 -14.71 -11.59
C SER A 59 13.09 -13.49 -12.18
N MET A 60 12.77 -12.50 -11.37
CA MET A 60 12.14 -11.29 -11.87
C MET A 60 13.05 -10.52 -12.82
N ARG A 61 14.35 -10.56 -12.60
CA ARG A 61 15.31 -9.90 -13.49
C ARG A 61 15.29 -10.53 -14.86
N SER A 62 15.28 -11.85 -14.90
CA SER A 62 15.28 -12.58 -16.15
C SER A 62 14.03 -12.30 -16.96
N ARG A 63 12.90 -12.19 -16.30
CA ARG A 63 11.63 -11.90 -16.97
C ARG A 63 11.63 -10.53 -17.61
N ARG A 64 12.28 -9.56 -16.99
CA ARG A 64 12.33 -8.21 -17.52
C ARG A 64 13.08 -8.16 -18.85
N VAL A 65 14.06 -9.03 -19.00
CA VAL A 65 14.84 -9.08 -20.23
C VAL A 65 14.03 -9.70 -21.35
N LYS A 66 13.22 -10.70 -21.03
CA LYS A 66 12.48 -11.45 -22.05
C LYS A 66 11.14 -10.86 -22.41
N GLY A 67 10.57 -10.08 -21.54
CA GLY A 67 9.27 -9.52 -21.81
C GLY A 67 8.82 -8.62 -20.68
N ALA A 68 7.72 -7.95 -20.90
CA ALA A 68 7.19 -7.03 -19.92
C ALA A 68 6.67 -7.76 -18.70
N LYS A 69 7.03 -7.26 -17.52
CA LYS A 69 6.44 -7.72 -16.28
C LYS A 69 4.98 -7.30 -16.29
N LYS A 70 4.11 -8.19 -15.87
CA LYS A 70 2.71 -7.82 -15.69
C LYS A 70 2.61 -7.03 -14.40
N LEU A 71 2.28 -5.75 -14.52
CA LEU A 71 2.16 -4.87 -13.37
C LEU A 71 0.83 -5.10 -12.66
N ALA A 72 0.88 -5.01 -11.34
CA ALA A 72 -0.32 -5.17 -10.52
C ALA A 72 -0.87 -3.81 -10.12
N ARG A 73 -2.13 -3.79 -9.79
CA ARG A 73 -2.76 -2.65 -9.14
C ARG A 73 -3.37 -3.15 -7.84
N LEU A 74 -2.85 -2.65 -6.74
CA LEU A 74 -3.33 -3.02 -5.42
C LEU A 74 -4.27 -1.95 -4.90
N VAL A 75 -5.42 -2.37 -4.43
CA VAL A 75 -6.38 -1.46 -3.79
C VAL A 75 -6.37 -1.79 -2.31
N ILE A 76 -5.95 -0.82 -1.51
CA ILE A 76 -5.77 -0.99 -0.07
C ILE A 76 -6.70 -0.05 0.67
N LYS A 77 -7.53 -0.62 1.52
CA LYS A 77 -8.45 0.17 2.35
C LYS A 77 -7.87 0.34 3.74
N VAL A 78 -7.78 1.59 4.20
CA VAL A 78 -7.31 1.89 5.54
C VAL A 78 -8.50 2.20 6.44
N ALA A 79 -8.33 2.01 7.73
CA ALA A 79 -9.41 2.21 8.69
C ALA A 79 -9.75 3.68 8.92
N LYS A 80 -8.75 4.56 8.80
CA LYS A 80 -8.94 5.98 9.11
C LYS A 80 -8.38 6.87 8.02
N ALA A 81 -9.26 7.67 7.42
CA ALA A 81 -8.85 8.60 6.36
C ALA A 81 -7.83 9.63 6.86
N ALA A 82 -7.88 9.97 8.14
CA ALA A 82 -6.92 10.91 8.72
C ALA A 82 -5.48 10.42 8.61
N GLU A 83 -5.28 9.11 8.58
CA GLU A 83 -3.94 8.54 8.45
C GLU A 83 -3.38 8.73 7.05
N ILE A 84 -4.26 8.77 6.04
CA ILE A 84 -3.83 9.07 4.68
C ILE A 84 -3.34 10.51 4.62
N GLU A 85 -4.03 11.43 5.27
CA GLU A 85 -3.60 12.83 5.33
C GLU A 85 -2.27 12.96 6.04
N ALA A 86 -2.05 12.16 7.09
CA ALA A 86 -0.79 12.16 7.80
C ALA A 86 0.37 11.71 6.91
N LEU A 87 0.14 10.73 6.06
CA LEU A 87 1.13 10.30 5.08
C LEU A 87 1.41 11.39 4.05
N LEU A 88 0.35 12.01 3.54
CA LEU A 88 0.48 13.08 2.56
C LEU A 88 1.26 14.27 3.13
N ALA A 89 1.08 14.54 4.42
CA ALA A 89 1.78 15.63 5.09
C ALA A 89 3.29 15.40 5.18
N ARG A 90 3.74 14.17 5.04
CA ARG A 90 5.17 13.84 5.04
C ARG A 90 5.88 14.21 3.75
N GLY A 91 5.11 14.66 2.75
CA GLY A 91 5.70 15.03 1.46
C GLY A 91 6.03 13.82 0.59
N ILE A 92 5.29 12.74 0.74
CA ILE A 92 5.50 11.55 -0.09
C ILE A 92 5.15 11.85 -1.54
N GLN A 93 5.76 11.10 -2.45
CA GLN A 93 5.50 11.26 -3.87
C GLN A 93 4.28 10.44 -4.27
N VAL A 94 3.27 11.10 -4.82
CA VAL A 94 2.06 10.43 -5.28
C VAL A 94 1.81 10.78 -6.73
N ASP A 95 1.15 9.87 -7.45
CA ASP A 95 0.85 10.08 -8.86
C ASP A 95 -0.49 10.79 -9.05
N ASN A 96 -1.46 10.44 -8.24
CA ASN A 96 -2.81 11.02 -8.31
C ASN A 96 -3.37 11.19 -6.91
N LEU A 97 -4.09 12.27 -6.71
CA LEU A 97 -4.77 12.55 -5.45
C LEU A 97 -6.27 12.59 -5.69
N TYR A 98 -7.02 11.95 -4.80
CA TYR A 98 -8.48 11.89 -4.89
C TYR A 98 -9.10 12.33 -3.58
N ARG A 99 -10.37 12.70 -3.65
CA ARG A 99 -11.15 12.96 -2.46
C ARG A 99 -12.49 12.24 -2.57
N GLY A 100 -12.86 11.54 -1.50
CA GLY A 100 -14.15 10.86 -1.40
C GLY A 100 -14.94 11.37 -0.22
N GLU A 101 -15.96 10.61 0.16
CA GLU A 101 -16.82 10.98 1.27
C GLU A 101 -16.09 10.93 2.61
N LYS A 102 -15.21 9.98 2.78
CA LYS A 102 -14.47 9.80 4.03
C LYS A 102 -13.24 10.70 4.11
N GLY A 103 -12.66 11.06 3.00
CA GLY A 103 -11.47 11.89 2.97
C GLY A 103 -10.64 11.69 1.73
N TYR A 104 -9.35 11.97 1.86
CA TYR A 104 -8.42 11.87 0.73
C TYR A 104 -7.96 10.45 0.49
N ALA A 105 -7.62 10.17 -0.76
CA ALA A 105 -7.03 8.92 -1.19
C ALA A 105 -5.96 9.26 -2.22
N PHE A 106 -5.00 8.36 -2.42
CA PHE A 106 -3.96 8.62 -3.40
C PHE A 106 -3.49 7.33 -4.07
N GLU A 107 -2.90 7.53 -5.26
CA GLU A 107 -2.22 6.44 -5.96
C GLU A 107 -0.73 6.75 -5.98
N ALA A 108 0.08 5.73 -5.76
CA ALA A 108 1.53 5.84 -5.83
C ALA A 108 2.07 4.62 -6.56
N THR A 109 3.22 4.78 -7.19
CA THR A 109 3.86 3.71 -7.95
C THR A 109 5.06 3.17 -7.18
N SER A 110 5.11 1.86 -7.01
CA SER A 110 6.20 1.20 -6.31
C SER A 110 7.47 1.17 -7.18
N PRO A 111 8.64 0.85 -6.57
CA PRO A 111 9.87 0.68 -7.36
C PRO A 111 9.76 -0.40 -8.44
N GLU A 112 8.82 -1.35 -8.29
CA GLU A 112 8.57 -2.38 -9.31
C GLU A 112 7.66 -1.90 -10.41
N GLY A 113 7.03 -0.75 -10.24
CA GLY A 113 6.08 -0.20 -11.19
C GLY A 113 4.63 -0.54 -10.88
N ASP A 114 4.38 -1.22 -9.79
CA ASP A 114 3.01 -1.55 -9.41
C ASP A 114 2.31 -0.30 -8.88
N CYS A 115 1.02 -0.19 -9.18
CA CYS A 115 0.20 0.95 -8.75
C CYS A 115 -0.54 0.58 -7.46
N ILE A 116 -0.46 1.44 -6.47
CA ILE A 116 -1.13 1.21 -5.20
C ILE A 116 -2.09 2.36 -4.93
N LEU A 117 -3.36 2.02 -4.75
CA LEU A 117 -4.40 2.99 -4.35
C LEU A 117 -4.68 2.80 -2.86
N LEU A 118 -4.50 3.86 -2.09
CA LEU A 118 -4.76 3.87 -0.65
C LEU A 118 -5.98 4.75 -0.38
N HIS A 119 -7.02 4.18 0.23
CA HIS A 119 -8.27 4.90 0.45
C HIS A 119 -8.97 4.41 1.73
N ALA A 120 -10.01 5.14 2.16
CA ALA A 120 -10.80 4.76 3.32
C ALA A 120 -12.30 4.70 2.99
N GLU A 121 -12.63 4.63 1.69
CA GLU A 121 -14.02 4.69 1.24
C GLU A 121 -14.71 3.33 1.26
N GLU A 122 -16.02 3.33 1.40
CA GLU A 122 -16.80 2.11 1.25
C GLU A 122 -16.95 1.77 -0.22
N LYS A 123 -17.05 2.77 -1.08
CA LYS A 123 -17.17 2.59 -2.52
C LYS A 123 -16.20 3.49 -3.26
N LEU A 124 -15.40 2.91 -4.13
CA LEU A 124 -14.41 3.65 -4.88
C LEU A 124 -15.00 4.68 -5.83
N ILE A 125 -16.24 4.48 -6.26
CA ILE A 125 -16.89 5.41 -7.16
C ILE A 125 -17.06 6.79 -6.54
N CYS A 126 -16.95 6.88 -5.22
CA CYS A 126 -17.04 8.17 -4.52
C CYS A 126 -15.81 9.04 -4.70
N LEU A 127 -14.69 8.45 -5.16
CA LEU A 127 -13.44 9.18 -5.31
C LEU A 127 -13.47 10.09 -6.52
N GLN A 128 -13.11 11.37 -6.30
CA GLN A 128 -13.03 12.37 -7.35
C GLN A 128 -11.62 12.92 -7.43
N PRO A 129 -11.07 13.11 -8.63
CA PRO A 129 -9.72 13.68 -8.76
C PRO A 129 -9.63 15.06 -8.14
N VAL A 130 -8.49 15.35 -7.51
CA VAL A 130 -8.22 16.65 -6.90
C VAL A 130 -7.26 17.40 -7.80
N GLN A 131 -7.67 18.60 -8.22
CA GLN A 131 -6.88 19.41 -9.16
C GLN A 131 -5.70 20.10 -8.48
N GLU A 132 -5.91 20.57 -7.27
CA GLU A 132 -4.86 21.27 -6.53
C GLU A 132 -4.58 20.54 -5.23
N THR A 133 -3.30 20.27 -4.95
CA THR A 133 -2.92 19.59 -3.73
C THR A 133 -3.03 20.55 -2.55
N PRO A 134 -3.87 20.26 -1.58
CA PRO A 134 -3.96 21.10 -0.38
C PRO A 134 -2.73 20.92 0.49
N ALA A 135 -2.54 21.85 1.41
CA ALA A 135 -1.49 21.73 2.42
C ALA A 135 -2.00 20.86 3.55
N PHE A 136 -1.25 19.82 3.89
CA PHE A 136 -1.61 18.94 4.99
C PHE A 136 -0.73 19.22 6.20
N GLU A 137 -1.32 19.15 7.39
CA GLU A 137 -0.60 19.39 8.62
C GLU A 137 0.21 18.17 9.02
N VAL A 138 1.49 18.39 9.33
CA VAL A 138 2.36 17.31 9.81
C VAL A 138 1.88 16.84 11.17
N GLN A 139 1.72 15.53 11.32
CA GLN A 139 1.29 14.92 12.58
C GLN A 139 2.46 14.17 13.17
N ASP A 140 3.09 14.76 14.18
CA ASP A 140 4.30 14.22 14.78
C ASP A 140 4.10 12.88 15.51
N ASP A 141 2.90 12.63 15.97
CA ASP A 141 2.57 11.39 16.68
C ASP A 141 2.14 10.24 15.77
N PHE A 142 2.08 10.48 14.47
CA PHE A 142 1.68 9.43 13.54
C PHE A 142 2.81 8.44 13.32
N ILE A 143 2.56 7.18 13.61
CA ILE A 143 3.59 6.14 13.52
C ILE A 143 3.32 5.10 12.42
N GLY A 144 2.27 5.29 11.64
CA GLY A 144 1.91 4.39 10.56
C GLY A 144 0.43 4.02 10.61
N LEU A 145 0.01 3.22 9.64
CA LEU A 145 -1.40 2.83 9.54
C LEU A 145 -1.82 1.97 10.72
N SER A 146 -2.92 2.33 11.36
CA SER A 146 -3.45 1.58 12.48
C SER A 146 -3.98 0.23 12.01
N GLN A 147 -4.69 0.21 10.88
CA GLN A 147 -5.23 -1.02 10.31
C GLN A 147 -5.52 -0.82 8.83
N PHE A 148 -5.20 -1.82 8.02
CA PHE A 148 -5.55 -1.81 6.61
C PHE A 148 -5.79 -3.22 6.11
N ASP A 149 -6.47 -3.32 4.97
CA ASP A 149 -6.67 -4.59 4.28
C ASP A 149 -6.39 -4.39 2.80
N VAL A 150 -5.80 -5.40 2.17
CA VAL A 150 -5.67 -5.40 0.71
C VAL A 150 -7.00 -5.90 0.18
N GLU A 151 -7.77 -4.99 -0.41
CA GLU A 151 -9.10 -5.32 -0.90
C GLU A 151 -9.08 -6.06 -2.22
N LYS A 152 -8.09 -5.74 -3.07
CA LYS A 152 -8.14 -6.17 -4.44
C LYS A 152 -6.77 -6.12 -5.08
N ILE A 153 -6.48 -7.09 -5.93
CA ILE A 153 -5.29 -7.10 -6.77
C ILE A 153 -5.76 -7.28 -8.20
N GLU A 154 -5.44 -6.33 -9.05
CA GLU A 154 -5.85 -6.35 -10.45
C GLU A 154 -4.70 -6.58 -11.39
#